data_7a60ef40139bfe3f5e1a41fb173a34f2
#
_entry.id   7a60ef40139bfe3f5e1a41fb173a34f2
#
_cell.length_a   1.000
_cell.length_b   1.000
_cell.length_c   1.000
_cell.angle_alpha   90.00
_cell.angle_beta   90.00
_cell.angle_gamma   90.00
#
_symmetry.space_group_name_H-M   'P 1'
#
loop_
_entity.id
_entity.type
_entity.pdbx_description
1 polymer ?
#
loop_
_entity_poly.entity_id
_entity_poly.type
_entity_poly.pdbx_seq_one_letter_code
_entity_poly.pdbx_strand_id
1 'polypeptide(L)'
;MKQLIIAMGATMAALPIQAAAPSRADAAPGVIVATDAYRWENDTIFQDEFKAWAVSPEEIVSDYKGRPGYFMPVEQRWRRKNDLSSYPRLDDGNRLLQAIYNMGLDEMVNAVEPDTTLRTGKEWAGVWTRDVSYSIILSMACLQPEASMISLLRKVNKEGQIIQDTGSGGAWPISTDRMIWTLAAYEIYKVTGSREWLEKVYPVVMRSLLKDSHTIMSRRGLVKGETSFIDWREQSYPRWMQTADISQSEAMGTNVLYAAALRAAASMAADLGRKKEAADLDARADALAKAIDDTFWLDDKGYYAMYTYGRDAKMLNPRAETLGEALSVFYDIAPAERQKTISQSNPHTPFGPAIFYPQIADM
;
A
#
# COMPACT_ATOMS: atom_id res chain seq x y z
N MET A 1 -27.95 11.09 -7.40
CA MET A 1 -26.77 10.71 -8.20
C MET A 1 -25.95 11.88 -8.79
N LYS A 2 -26.46 13.12 -8.86
CA LYS A 2 -25.69 14.30 -9.38
C LYS A 2 -24.97 15.14 -8.32
N GLN A 3 -25.16 14.90 -7.03
CA GLN A 3 -24.53 15.68 -5.95
C GLN A 3 -23.32 14.99 -5.29
N LEU A 4 -23.08 13.70 -5.58
CA LEU A 4 -21.94 12.96 -5.00
C LEU A 4 -20.63 13.17 -5.79
N ILE A 5 -20.71 13.67 -7.03
CA ILE A 5 -19.54 13.90 -7.89
C ILE A 5 -18.84 15.24 -7.59
N ILE A 6 -19.50 16.16 -6.90
CA ILE A 6 -18.94 17.50 -6.61
C ILE A 6 -18.10 17.54 -5.32
N ALA A 7 -18.26 16.58 -4.42
CA ALA A 7 -17.49 16.53 -3.17
C ALA A 7 -16.10 15.88 -3.29
N MET A 8 -15.80 15.14 -4.36
CA MET A 8 -14.47 14.56 -4.61
C MET A 8 -13.52 15.48 -5.40
N GLY A 9 -13.97 16.64 -5.84
CA GLY A 9 -13.19 17.56 -6.66
C GLY A 9 -12.42 18.67 -5.93
N ALA A 10 -12.43 18.73 -4.61
CA ALA A 10 -12.04 19.96 -3.91
C ALA A 10 -10.79 19.87 -3.01
N THR A 11 -10.02 18.77 -3.03
CA THR A 11 -8.79 18.70 -2.21
C THR A 11 -7.63 17.90 -2.84
N MET A 12 -7.57 17.80 -4.15
CA MET A 12 -6.29 17.51 -4.82
C MET A 12 -5.66 18.82 -5.28
N ALA A 13 -5.10 19.59 -4.36
CA ALA A 13 -4.04 20.51 -4.71
C ALA A 13 -2.87 19.63 -5.19
N ALA A 14 -2.67 19.61 -6.51
CA ALA A 14 -1.53 18.95 -7.13
C ALA A 14 -0.25 19.57 -6.54
N LEU A 15 0.36 18.89 -5.58
CA LEU A 15 1.74 19.18 -5.21
C LEU A 15 2.60 18.89 -6.46
N PRO A 16 3.48 19.81 -6.86
CA PRO A 16 4.37 19.53 -7.98
C PRO A 16 5.31 18.40 -7.54
N ILE A 17 5.12 17.22 -8.08
CA ILE A 17 6.14 16.18 -8.10
C ILE A 17 7.25 16.75 -8.98
N GLN A 18 8.25 17.38 -8.37
CA GLN A 18 9.53 17.66 -9.02
C GLN A 18 10.41 16.41 -8.98
N ALA A 19 9.96 15.32 -9.62
CA ALA A 19 10.90 14.59 -10.44
C ALA A 19 11.18 15.55 -11.61
N ALA A 20 12.45 15.85 -11.88
CA ALA A 20 12.83 16.62 -13.05
C ALA A 20 12.43 15.81 -14.30
N ALA A 21 11.15 15.87 -14.63
CA ALA A 21 10.71 15.51 -15.96
C ALA A 21 11.34 16.54 -16.90
N PRO A 22 12.04 16.13 -17.96
CA PRO A 22 12.52 17.07 -18.97
C PRO A 22 11.34 17.93 -19.39
N SER A 23 11.55 19.23 -19.50
CA SER A 23 10.50 20.15 -19.92
C SER A 23 9.94 19.65 -21.25
N ARG A 24 8.62 19.60 -21.35
CA ARG A 24 7.88 19.11 -22.54
C ARG A 24 8.27 19.85 -23.84
N ALA A 25 9.06 20.93 -23.72
CA ALA A 25 9.49 21.81 -24.82
C ALA A 25 10.62 21.23 -25.70
N ASP A 26 11.40 20.26 -25.21
CA ASP A 26 12.57 19.72 -25.92
C ASP A 26 12.43 18.23 -26.31
N ALA A 27 11.28 17.59 -26.04
CA ALA A 27 11.05 16.20 -26.40
C ALA A 27 10.86 16.07 -27.92
N ALA A 28 11.52 15.06 -28.53
CA ALA A 28 11.29 14.72 -29.91
C ALA A 28 9.78 14.35 -30.15
N PRO A 29 9.23 14.61 -31.35
CA PRO A 29 7.84 14.27 -31.63
C PRO A 29 7.52 12.82 -31.28
N GLY A 30 6.44 12.62 -30.50
CA GLY A 30 6.00 11.28 -30.06
C GLY A 30 6.58 10.77 -28.76
N VAL A 31 7.59 11.42 -28.18
CA VAL A 31 8.15 11.05 -26.86
C VAL A 31 7.22 11.56 -25.75
N ILE A 32 6.72 10.65 -24.94
CA ILE A 32 5.82 10.92 -23.80
C ILE A 32 6.63 11.08 -22.51
N VAL A 33 7.58 10.14 -22.29
CA VAL A 33 8.50 10.14 -21.16
C VAL A 33 9.88 9.69 -21.65
N ALA A 34 10.93 10.33 -21.16
CA ALA A 34 12.30 9.87 -21.32
C ALA A 34 13.04 10.06 -19.98
N THR A 35 13.65 8.99 -19.50
CA THR A 35 14.50 8.95 -18.30
C THR A 35 15.81 8.24 -18.64
N ASP A 36 16.75 8.19 -17.72
CA ASP A 36 17.97 7.39 -17.89
C ASP A 36 17.70 5.88 -17.92
N ALA A 37 16.51 5.46 -17.45
CA ALA A 37 16.15 4.05 -17.32
C ALA A 37 15.28 3.53 -18.47
N TYR A 38 14.40 4.37 -19.04
CA TYR A 38 13.50 3.97 -20.13
C TYR A 38 13.00 5.17 -20.92
N ARG A 39 12.50 4.89 -22.13
CA ARG A 39 11.82 5.85 -22.99
C ARG A 39 10.47 5.33 -23.43
N TRP A 40 9.42 6.13 -23.25
CA TRP A 40 8.09 5.89 -23.79
C TRP A 40 7.86 6.80 -24.99
N GLU A 41 7.72 6.21 -26.18
CA GLU A 41 7.50 6.91 -27.42
C GLU A 41 6.33 6.29 -28.17
N ASN A 42 5.29 7.10 -28.46
CA ASN A 42 4.04 6.64 -29.07
C ASN A 42 3.44 5.42 -28.31
N ASP A 43 3.26 4.30 -29.00
CA ASP A 43 2.69 3.06 -28.46
C ASP A 43 3.77 2.06 -27.99
N THR A 44 5.00 2.51 -27.71
CA THR A 44 6.16 1.66 -27.40
C THR A 44 6.96 2.18 -26.22
N ILE A 45 7.32 1.28 -25.30
CA ILE A 45 8.32 1.52 -24.27
C ILE A 45 9.61 0.83 -24.67
N PHE A 46 10.73 1.54 -24.53
CA PHE A 46 12.10 1.04 -24.75
C PHE A 46 12.84 1.05 -23.41
N GLN A 47 13.52 -0.04 -23.12
CA GLN A 47 14.40 -0.18 -21.95
C GLN A 47 15.61 -1.03 -22.33
N ASP A 48 16.80 -0.46 -22.19
CA ASP A 48 18.02 -1.10 -22.69
C ASP A 48 17.87 -1.52 -24.16
N GLU A 49 18.15 -2.80 -24.49
CA GLU A 49 17.96 -3.39 -25.82
C GLU A 49 16.53 -3.92 -26.07
N PHE A 50 15.65 -3.86 -25.09
CA PHE A 50 14.30 -4.42 -25.16
C PHE A 50 13.23 -3.36 -25.41
N LYS A 51 12.10 -3.83 -25.92
CA LYS A 51 10.89 -3.01 -26.07
C LYS A 51 9.62 -3.79 -25.79
N ALA A 52 8.59 -3.05 -25.43
CA ALA A 52 7.22 -3.53 -25.37
C ALA A 52 6.32 -2.54 -26.11
N TRP A 53 5.36 -3.04 -26.89
CA TRP A 53 4.48 -2.20 -27.70
C TRP A 53 3.05 -2.73 -27.74
N ALA A 54 2.09 -1.83 -27.88
CA ALA A 54 0.70 -2.20 -28.10
C ALA A 54 0.43 -2.47 -29.59
N VAL A 55 -0.05 -3.66 -29.89
CA VAL A 55 -0.59 -4.03 -31.23
C VAL A 55 -2.01 -3.45 -31.36
N SER A 56 -2.79 -3.53 -30.29
CA SER A 56 -4.13 -2.97 -30.16
C SER A 56 -4.39 -2.62 -28.69
N PRO A 57 -5.51 -1.95 -28.34
CA PRO A 57 -5.89 -1.78 -26.93
C PRO A 57 -6.10 -3.10 -26.16
N GLU A 58 -6.09 -4.23 -26.85
CA GLU A 58 -6.34 -5.57 -26.31
C GLU A 58 -5.15 -6.51 -26.42
N GLU A 59 -4.01 -5.99 -26.89
CA GLU A 59 -2.82 -6.82 -27.11
C GLU A 59 -1.52 -6.02 -26.95
N ILE A 60 -0.64 -6.51 -26.06
CA ILE A 60 0.74 -6.02 -25.88
C ILE A 60 1.71 -7.13 -26.24
N VAL A 61 2.80 -6.77 -26.89
CA VAL A 61 3.93 -7.67 -27.21
C VAL A 61 5.21 -7.09 -26.64
N SER A 62 6.10 -7.96 -26.15
CA SER A 62 7.44 -7.59 -25.69
C SER A 62 8.47 -8.55 -26.28
N ASP A 63 9.66 -8.07 -26.54
CA ASP A 63 10.82 -8.89 -26.89
C ASP A 63 11.73 -9.21 -25.68
N TYR A 64 11.34 -8.77 -24.48
CA TYR A 64 12.06 -9.08 -23.25
C TYR A 64 12.03 -10.57 -22.93
N LYS A 65 13.21 -11.16 -22.75
CA LYS A 65 13.38 -12.62 -22.54
C LYS A 65 13.60 -13.03 -21.08
N GLY A 66 13.50 -12.08 -20.15
CA GLY A 66 13.85 -12.32 -18.75
C GLY A 66 15.33 -12.07 -18.46
N ARG A 67 15.66 -12.01 -17.17
CA ARG A 67 17.06 -11.91 -16.72
C ARG A 67 17.68 -13.29 -16.61
N PRO A 68 18.98 -13.45 -16.91
CA PRO A 68 19.69 -14.70 -16.65
C PRO A 68 19.51 -15.14 -15.18
N GLY A 69 19.17 -16.40 -14.97
CA GLY A 69 18.91 -16.94 -13.61
C GLY A 69 17.52 -16.68 -13.04
N TYR A 70 16.66 -15.92 -13.73
CA TYR A 70 15.28 -15.75 -13.32
C TYR A 70 14.47 -17.01 -13.70
N PHE A 71 13.85 -17.64 -12.71
CA PHE A 71 13.20 -18.96 -12.87
C PHE A 71 11.74 -18.88 -13.33
N MET A 72 11.13 -17.68 -13.31
CA MET A 72 9.75 -17.50 -13.72
C MET A 72 9.67 -17.31 -15.25
N PRO A 73 8.70 -17.95 -15.92
CA PRO A 73 8.51 -17.76 -17.34
C PRO A 73 8.07 -16.31 -17.63
N VAL A 74 8.69 -15.70 -18.64
CA VAL A 74 8.35 -14.35 -19.11
C VAL A 74 7.34 -14.47 -20.23
N GLU A 75 6.15 -13.92 -20.02
CA GLU A 75 5.14 -13.81 -21.08
C GLU A 75 5.51 -12.65 -22.01
N GLN A 76 5.76 -12.99 -23.28
CA GLN A 76 6.13 -12.01 -24.31
C GLN A 76 4.92 -11.42 -25.04
N ARG A 77 3.73 -11.88 -24.69
CA ARG A 77 2.49 -11.42 -25.30
C ARG A 77 1.35 -11.49 -24.30
N TRP A 78 0.73 -10.35 -24.04
CA TRP A 78 -0.55 -10.29 -23.38
C TRP A 78 -1.65 -10.09 -24.42
N ARG A 79 -2.74 -10.81 -24.27
CA ARG A 79 -3.96 -10.64 -25.05
C ARG A 79 -5.15 -10.76 -24.10
N ARG A 80 -6.06 -9.81 -24.16
CA ARG A 80 -7.28 -9.80 -23.32
C ARG A 80 -8.02 -11.12 -23.42
N LYS A 81 -8.44 -11.66 -22.26
CA LYS A 81 -9.15 -12.95 -22.15
C LYS A 81 -10.59 -12.78 -21.69
N ASN A 82 -10.86 -11.75 -20.87
CA ASN A 82 -12.15 -11.55 -20.23
C ASN A 82 -13.01 -10.49 -20.94
N ASP A 83 -14.32 -10.55 -20.77
CA ASP A 83 -15.21 -9.45 -21.11
C ASP A 83 -15.07 -8.34 -20.06
N LEU A 84 -14.67 -7.16 -20.51
CA LEU A 84 -14.48 -5.97 -19.68
C LEU A 84 -15.58 -4.92 -19.86
N SER A 85 -16.67 -5.26 -20.54
CA SER A 85 -17.73 -4.32 -20.92
C SER A 85 -18.47 -3.71 -19.71
N SER A 86 -18.46 -4.38 -18.56
CA SER A 86 -19.06 -3.91 -17.30
C SER A 86 -18.18 -2.96 -16.50
N TYR A 87 -16.91 -2.78 -16.89
CA TYR A 87 -15.95 -1.93 -16.19
C TYR A 87 -15.77 -0.58 -16.87
N PRO A 88 -15.26 0.42 -16.14
CA PRO A 88 -14.94 1.73 -16.73
C PRO A 88 -13.95 1.58 -17.90
N ARG A 89 -14.15 2.36 -18.95
CA ARG A 89 -13.27 2.37 -20.13
C ARG A 89 -12.37 3.58 -20.08
N LEU A 90 -11.10 3.35 -20.43
CA LEU A 90 -10.17 4.43 -20.75
C LEU A 90 -10.22 4.68 -22.25
N ASP A 91 -10.62 5.89 -22.64
CA ASP A 91 -10.56 6.38 -24.02
C ASP A 91 -9.49 7.48 -24.07
N ASP A 92 -8.33 7.13 -24.57
CA ASP A 92 -7.15 7.97 -24.70
C ASP A 92 -6.55 7.82 -26.11
N GLY A 93 -5.89 8.86 -26.58
CA GLY A 93 -5.21 8.82 -27.89
C GLY A 93 -3.99 7.89 -27.94
N ASN A 94 -3.50 7.39 -26.80
CA ASN A 94 -2.36 6.49 -26.72
C ASN A 94 -2.80 5.03 -26.56
N ARG A 95 -2.50 4.23 -27.56
CA ARG A 95 -2.89 2.81 -27.62
C ARG A 95 -2.24 1.97 -26.52
N LEU A 96 -0.98 2.25 -26.18
CA LEU A 96 -0.28 1.51 -25.12
C LEU A 96 -0.89 1.78 -23.76
N LEU A 97 -1.27 3.03 -23.48
CA LEU A 97 -1.95 3.38 -22.23
C LEU A 97 -3.29 2.67 -22.11
N GLN A 98 -4.09 2.64 -23.18
CA GLN A 98 -5.33 1.87 -23.22
C GLN A 98 -5.10 0.38 -23.01
N ALA A 99 -4.07 -0.19 -23.65
CA ALA A 99 -3.75 -1.61 -23.52
C ALA A 99 -3.29 -1.98 -22.11
N ILE A 100 -2.46 -1.14 -21.46
CA ILE A 100 -2.03 -1.33 -20.07
C ILE A 100 -3.23 -1.26 -19.12
N TYR A 101 -4.13 -0.29 -19.33
CA TYR A 101 -5.36 -0.18 -18.54
C TYR A 101 -6.24 -1.42 -18.66
N ASN A 102 -6.47 -1.90 -19.88
CA ASN A 102 -7.25 -3.11 -20.15
C ASN A 102 -6.56 -4.36 -19.59
N MET A 103 -5.22 -4.43 -19.63
CA MET A 103 -4.45 -5.51 -19.02
C MET A 103 -4.66 -5.53 -17.49
N GLY A 104 -4.64 -4.36 -16.85
CA GLY A 104 -4.93 -4.26 -15.41
C GLY A 104 -6.34 -4.74 -15.05
N LEU A 105 -7.35 -4.39 -15.84
CA LEU A 105 -8.72 -4.89 -15.64
C LEU A 105 -8.84 -6.40 -15.90
N ASP A 106 -8.17 -6.92 -16.92
CA ASP A 106 -8.15 -8.35 -17.25
C ASP A 106 -7.51 -9.18 -16.13
N GLU A 107 -6.38 -8.72 -15.60
CA GLU A 107 -5.72 -9.32 -14.44
C GLU A 107 -6.58 -9.25 -13.17
N MET A 108 -7.28 -8.13 -12.95
CA MET A 108 -8.22 -7.97 -11.85
C MET A 108 -9.34 -9.03 -11.90
N VAL A 109 -9.91 -9.29 -13.07
CA VAL A 109 -10.94 -10.34 -13.24
C VAL A 109 -10.33 -11.72 -13.00
N ASN A 110 -9.12 -11.98 -13.51
CA ASN A 110 -8.41 -13.24 -13.27
C ASN A 110 -8.04 -13.46 -11.79
N ALA A 111 -7.97 -12.39 -10.99
CA ALA A 111 -7.64 -12.45 -9.57
C ALA A 111 -8.81 -12.87 -8.67
N VAL A 112 -10.01 -13.06 -9.22
CA VAL A 112 -11.16 -13.59 -8.47
C VAL A 112 -11.18 -15.10 -8.55
N GLU A 113 -11.07 -15.77 -7.39
CA GLU A 113 -11.09 -17.23 -7.27
C GLU A 113 -12.54 -17.77 -7.42
N PRO A 114 -12.72 -19.08 -7.69
CA PRO A 114 -14.05 -19.68 -7.81
C PRO A 114 -14.95 -19.54 -6.57
N ASP A 115 -14.36 -19.35 -5.40
CA ASP A 115 -15.08 -19.09 -4.14
C ASP A 115 -15.35 -17.60 -3.89
N THR A 116 -15.18 -16.78 -4.92
CA THR A 116 -15.37 -15.33 -4.91
C THR A 116 -14.36 -14.58 -4.02
N THR A 117 -13.23 -15.19 -3.63
CA THR A 117 -12.16 -14.48 -2.94
C THR A 117 -11.16 -13.89 -3.92
N LEU A 118 -10.47 -12.84 -3.50
CA LEU A 118 -9.35 -12.27 -4.24
C LEU A 118 -8.07 -13.06 -3.94
N ARG A 119 -7.31 -13.39 -4.97
CA ARG A 119 -5.97 -13.92 -4.82
C ARG A 119 -4.94 -12.81 -4.88
N THR A 120 -3.79 -13.02 -4.28
CA THR A 120 -2.71 -12.02 -4.23
C THR A 120 -2.04 -11.81 -5.58
N GLY A 121 -1.93 -12.83 -6.41
CA GLY A 121 -1.34 -12.75 -7.74
C GLY A 121 -1.36 -14.08 -8.47
N LYS A 122 -0.88 -14.09 -9.72
CA LYS A 122 -0.88 -15.29 -10.56
C LYS A 122 -0.22 -16.50 -9.89
N GLU A 123 0.93 -16.30 -9.28
CA GLU A 123 1.71 -17.37 -8.63
C GLU A 123 1.39 -17.54 -7.13
N TRP A 124 0.58 -16.62 -6.56
CA TRP A 124 0.27 -16.58 -5.13
C TRP A 124 -1.24 -16.69 -4.93
N ALA A 125 -1.71 -17.92 -4.85
CA ALA A 125 -3.13 -18.20 -4.59
C ALA A 125 -3.52 -17.85 -3.15
N GLY A 126 -4.83 -17.61 -2.97
CA GLY A 126 -5.43 -17.35 -1.67
C GLY A 126 -5.34 -15.89 -1.22
N VAL A 127 -6.06 -15.62 -0.15
CA VAL A 127 -6.18 -14.29 0.44
C VAL A 127 -5.03 -14.03 1.42
N TRP A 128 -4.22 -13.03 1.14
CA TRP A 128 -3.21 -12.50 2.05
C TRP A 128 -3.68 -11.16 2.54
N THR A 129 -3.77 -10.98 3.85
CA THR A 129 -4.43 -9.82 4.47
C THR A 129 -3.88 -8.50 3.98
N ARG A 130 -2.56 -8.34 3.98
CA ARG A 130 -1.90 -7.11 3.54
C ARG A 130 -2.16 -6.83 2.07
N ASP A 131 -1.83 -7.78 1.22
CA ASP A 131 -1.86 -7.63 -0.23
C ASP A 131 -3.26 -7.32 -0.74
N VAL A 132 -4.24 -8.10 -0.28
CA VAL A 132 -5.64 -7.91 -0.66
C VAL A 132 -6.18 -6.59 -0.10
N SER A 133 -5.79 -6.17 1.11
CA SER A 133 -6.24 -4.90 1.67
C SER A 133 -5.73 -3.70 0.88
N TYR A 134 -4.47 -3.68 0.45
CA TYR A 134 -3.97 -2.63 -0.44
C TYR A 134 -4.69 -2.62 -1.79
N SER A 135 -4.91 -3.79 -2.39
CA SER A 135 -5.67 -3.89 -3.64
C SER A 135 -7.09 -3.33 -3.50
N ILE A 136 -7.75 -3.60 -2.35
CA ILE A 136 -9.09 -3.08 -2.05
C ILE A 136 -9.06 -1.56 -1.93
N ILE A 137 -8.13 -1.00 -1.17
CA ILE A 137 -8.00 0.46 -0.99
C ILE A 137 -7.74 1.17 -2.32
N LEU A 138 -6.90 0.60 -3.18
CA LEU A 138 -6.49 1.23 -4.43
C LEU A 138 -7.53 1.11 -5.55
N SER A 139 -8.29 0.02 -5.61
CA SER A 139 -9.22 -0.21 -6.74
C SER A 139 -10.36 -1.19 -6.47
N MET A 140 -10.12 -2.30 -5.75
CA MET A 140 -11.06 -3.41 -5.71
C MET A 140 -12.34 -3.09 -4.92
N ALA A 141 -12.32 -2.13 -3.98
CA ALA A 141 -13.53 -1.66 -3.32
C ALA A 141 -14.56 -1.13 -4.33
N CYS A 142 -14.10 -0.46 -5.40
CA CYS A 142 -14.95 0.07 -6.46
C CYS A 142 -15.29 -0.98 -7.52
N LEU A 143 -14.31 -1.80 -7.92
CA LEU A 143 -14.41 -2.64 -9.12
C LEU A 143 -14.88 -4.06 -8.78
N GLN A 144 -14.62 -4.55 -7.57
CA GLN A 144 -14.96 -5.90 -7.10
C GLN A 144 -15.42 -5.87 -5.63
N PRO A 145 -16.49 -5.10 -5.27
CA PRO A 145 -16.87 -4.90 -3.86
C PRO A 145 -17.28 -6.21 -3.16
N GLU A 146 -17.99 -7.11 -3.84
CA GLU A 146 -18.43 -8.38 -3.26
C GLU A 146 -17.23 -9.29 -2.95
N ALA A 147 -16.34 -9.50 -3.92
CA ALA A 147 -15.12 -10.28 -3.74
C ALA A 147 -14.22 -9.68 -2.64
N SER A 148 -14.16 -8.36 -2.54
CA SER A 148 -13.47 -7.63 -1.50
C SER A 148 -14.03 -7.92 -0.11
N MET A 149 -15.36 -7.86 0.06
CA MET A 149 -16.03 -8.16 1.33
C MET A 149 -15.78 -9.60 1.77
N ILE A 150 -15.94 -10.59 0.86
CA ILE A 150 -15.72 -12.00 1.14
C ILE A 150 -14.26 -12.25 1.53
N SER A 151 -13.32 -11.65 0.83
CA SER A 151 -11.89 -11.79 1.09
C SER A 151 -11.51 -11.26 2.47
N LEU A 152 -11.98 -10.07 2.84
CA LEU A 152 -11.71 -9.52 4.17
C LEU A 152 -12.29 -10.41 5.28
N LEU A 153 -13.51 -10.92 5.11
CA LEU A 153 -14.12 -11.80 6.11
C LEU A 153 -13.39 -13.15 6.24
N ARG A 154 -12.73 -13.64 5.19
CA ARG A 154 -11.85 -14.82 5.25
C ARG A 154 -10.67 -14.62 6.21
N LYS A 155 -10.28 -13.38 6.47
CA LYS A 155 -9.19 -13.00 7.37
C LYS A 155 -9.68 -12.55 8.75
N VAL A 156 -10.79 -13.09 9.20
CA VAL A 156 -11.31 -12.92 10.56
C VAL A 156 -11.35 -14.30 11.24
N ASN A 157 -10.70 -14.42 12.39
CA ASN A 157 -10.66 -15.67 13.15
C ASN A 157 -11.98 -15.93 13.91
N LYS A 158 -12.07 -17.07 14.59
CA LYS A 158 -13.27 -17.48 15.35
C LYS A 158 -13.59 -16.54 16.52
N GLU A 159 -12.59 -15.86 17.04
CA GLU A 159 -12.72 -14.85 18.09
C GLU A 159 -13.17 -13.49 17.55
N GLY A 160 -13.33 -13.37 16.23
CA GLY A 160 -13.71 -12.13 15.56
C GLY A 160 -12.59 -11.11 15.49
N GLN A 161 -11.36 -11.55 15.31
CA GLN A 161 -10.17 -10.70 15.21
C GLN A 161 -9.53 -10.84 13.83
N ILE A 162 -8.94 -9.75 13.34
CA ILE A 162 -8.18 -9.72 12.10
C ILE A 162 -6.92 -10.59 12.27
N ILE A 163 -6.62 -11.41 11.26
CA ILE A 163 -5.42 -12.25 11.22
C ILE A 163 -4.52 -11.84 10.06
N GLN A 164 -3.24 -12.08 10.22
CA GLN A 164 -2.24 -12.08 9.16
C GLN A 164 -1.79 -13.52 8.94
N ASP A 165 -1.38 -13.84 7.72
CA ASP A 165 -0.94 -15.20 7.39
C ASP A 165 0.47 -15.47 7.90
N THR A 166 1.45 -14.86 7.25
CA THR A 166 2.87 -14.94 7.58
C THR A 166 3.57 -13.66 7.16
N GLY A 167 4.70 -13.40 7.74
CA GLY A 167 5.61 -12.32 7.38
C GLY A 167 7.02 -12.68 7.85
N SER A 168 7.97 -11.76 7.80
CA SER A 168 9.37 -11.97 8.23
C SER A 168 9.50 -12.58 9.61
N GLY A 169 8.65 -12.14 10.52
CA GLY A 169 8.61 -12.61 11.90
C GLY A 169 7.56 -13.68 12.17
N GLY A 170 6.66 -13.96 11.23
CA GLY A 170 5.52 -14.86 11.40
C GLY A 170 4.21 -14.13 11.64
N ALA A 171 3.17 -14.87 12.08
CA ALA A 171 1.85 -14.31 12.34
C ALA A 171 1.83 -13.39 13.58
N TRP A 172 0.66 -12.83 13.88
CA TRP A 172 0.47 -12.06 15.12
C TRP A 172 1.02 -12.82 16.36
N PRO A 173 1.75 -12.19 17.29
CA PRO A 173 1.88 -10.75 17.52
C PRO A 173 3.07 -10.07 16.82
N ILE A 174 3.61 -10.62 15.76
CA ILE A 174 4.75 -10.08 15.03
C ILE A 174 4.26 -9.24 13.86
N SER A 175 3.37 -9.79 13.03
CA SER A 175 2.71 -9.08 11.92
C SER A 175 1.57 -8.19 12.44
N THR A 176 1.90 -7.00 12.85
CA THR A 176 0.95 -6.02 13.40
C THR A 176 0.39 -5.07 12.36
N ASP A 177 1.00 -5.01 11.17
CA ASP A 177 0.53 -4.29 9.99
C ASP A 177 -0.78 -4.83 9.41
N ARG A 178 -1.25 -6.00 9.84
CA ARG A 178 -2.56 -6.56 9.48
C ARG A 178 -3.72 -5.58 9.68
N MET A 179 -3.53 -4.52 10.45
CA MET A 179 -4.54 -3.48 10.67
C MET A 179 -4.85 -2.65 9.42
N ILE A 180 -4.09 -2.79 8.32
CA ILE A 180 -4.48 -2.30 6.98
C ILE A 180 -5.86 -2.82 6.54
N TRP A 181 -6.27 -3.98 7.03
CA TRP A 181 -7.62 -4.54 6.87
C TRP A 181 -8.72 -3.54 7.26
N THR A 182 -8.50 -2.77 8.34
CA THR A 182 -9.46 -1.76 8.81
C THR A 182 -9.69 -0.66 7.77
N LEU A 183 -8.61 -0.22 7.12
CA LEU A 183 -8.67 0.80 6.07
C LEU A 183 -9.43 0.26 4.84
N ALA A 184 -9.14 -0.98 4.46
CA ALA A 184 -9.83 -1.65 3.36
C ALA A 184 -11.34 -1.85 3.65
N ALA A 185 -11.69 -2.26 4.87
CA ALA A 185 -13.09 -2.41 5.27
C ALA A 185 -13.85 -1.07 5.27
N TYR A 186 -13.20 0.02 5.68
CA TYR A 186 -13.78 1.35 5.63
C TYR A 186 -13.89 1.87 4.19
N GLU A 187 -12.90 1.56 3.32
CA GLU A 187 -12.97 1.91 1.90
C GLU A 187 -14.18 1.28 1.21
N ILE A 188 -14.43 -0.02 1.44
CA ILE A 188 -15.63 -0.70 0.94
C ILE A 188 -16.91 0.03 1.41
N TYR A 189 -16.97 0.42 2.68
CA TYR A 189 -18.11 1.19 3.19
C TYR A 189 -18.28 2.53 2.49
N LYS A 190 -17.22 3.29 2.31
CA LYS A 190 -17.25 4.59 1.62
C LYS A 190 -17.77 4.47 0.19
N VAL A 191 -17.39 3.39 -0.50
CA VAL A 191 -17.80 3.15 -1.88
C VAL A 191 -19.24 2.66 -1.98
N THR A 192 -19.62 1.70 -1.12
CA THR A 192 -20.93 1.02 -1.21
C THR A 192 -22.04 1.72 -0.44
N GLY A 193 -21.70 2.51 0.58
CA GLY A 193 -22.67 3.07 1.53
C GLY A 193 -23.37 2.01 2.39
N SER A 194 -22.91 0.75 2.40
CA SER A 194 -23.56 -0.35 3.09
C SER A 194 -23.43 -0.24 4.60
N ARG A 195 -24.50 0.19 5.26
CA ARG A 195 -24.55 0.24 6.72
C ARG A 195 -24.46 -1.15 7.35
N GLU A 196 -25.03 -2.17 6.71
CA GLU A 196 -24.95 -3.57 7.15
C GLU A 196 -23.47 -4.03 7.20
N TRP A 197 -22.70 -3.69 6.15
CA TRP A 197 -21.26 -3.94 6.13
C TRP A 197 -20.54 -3.25 7.28
N LEU A 198 -20.81 -1.97 7.49
CA LEU A 198 -20.20 -1.20 8.57
C LEU A 198 -20.49 -1.80 9.95
N GLU A 199 -21.76 -2.15 10.22
CA GLU A 199 -22.18 -2.80 11.47
C GLU A 199 -21.54 -4.17 11.68
N LYS A 200 -21.25 -4.90 10.60
CA LYS A 200 -20.59 -6.21 10.62
C LYS A 200 -19.09 -6.11 10.92
N VAL A 201 -18.39 -5.14 10.33
CA VAL A 201 -16.92 -5.05 10.42
C VAL A 201 -16.44 -4.26 11.63
N TYR A 202 -17.18 -3.27 12.12
CA TYR A 202 -16.79 -2.45 13.24
C TYR A 202 -16.43 -3.27 14.51
N PRO A 203 -17.24 -4.27 14.94
CA PRO A 203 -16.86 -5.12 16.08
C PRO A 203 -15.56 -5.90 15.88
N VAL A 204 -15.23 -6.30 14.66
CA VAL A 204 -13.97 -6.99 14.32
C VAL A 204 -12.79 -6.06 14.55
N VAL A 205 -12.90 -4.83 14.06
CA VAL A 205 -11.89 -3.78 14.25
C VAL A 205 -11.68 -3.52 15.76
N MET A 206 -12.75 -3.27 16.50
CA MET A 206 -12.66 -2.94 17.92
C MET A 206 -12.07 -4.07 18.77
N ARG A 207 -12.40 -5.34 18.48
CA ARG A 207 -11.79 -6.49 19.17
C ARG A 207 -10.29 -6.59 18.89
N SER A 208 -9.88 -6.35 17.64
CA SER A 208 -8.48 -6.36 17.25
C SER A 208 -7.70 -5.24 17.94
N LEU A 209 -8.22 -4.01 17.92
CA LEU A 209 -7.62 -2.85 18.59
C LEU A 209 -7.52 -3.03 20.12
N LEU A 210 -8.54 -3.64 20.74
CA LEU A 210 -8.54 -3.92 22.17
C LEU A 210 -7.46 -4.94 22.52
N LYS A 211 -7.35 -6.04 21.79
CA LYS A 211 -6.30 -7.05 22.01
C LYS A 211 -4.91 -6.43 21.85
N ASP A 212 -4.72 -5.66 20.79
CA ASP A 212 -3.45 -5.02 20.49
C ASP A 212 -3.02 -4.02 21.56
N SER A 213 -3.96 -3.25 22.11
CA SER A 213 -3.67 -2.29 23.20
C SER A 213 -3.10 -2.95 24.46
N HIS A 214 -3.41 -4.22 24.69
CA HIS A 214 -2.91 -4.97 25.85
C HIS A 214 -1.65 -5.80 25.57
N THR A 215 -1.30 -6.03 24.31
CA THR A 215 -0.30 -7.05 23.96
C THR A 215 0.91 -6.51 23.19
N ILE A 216 0.70 -5.58 22.26
CA ILE A 216 1.76 -5.12 21.35
C ILE A 216 2.15 -3.66 21.54
N MET A 217 1.46 -2.90 22.39
CA MET A 217 1.87 -1.53 22.70
C MET A 217 3.13 -1.51 23.54
N SER A 218 4.09 -0.68 23.14
CA SER A 218 5.30 -0.42 23.90
C SER A 218 5.06 0.66 24.96
N ARG A 219 6.01 0.80 25.91
CA ARG A 219 5.96 1.87 26.92
C ARG A 219 6.09 3.28 26.33
N ARG A 220 6.54 3.38 25.08
CA ARG A 220 6.67 4.64 24.35
C ARG A 220 5.40 5.03 23.59
N GLY A 221 4.33 4.25 23.71
CA GLY A 221 3.07 4.47 23.01
C GLY A 221 3.10 4.01 21.55
N LEU A 222 4.14 3.29 21.12
CA LEU A 222 4.27 2.75 19.78
C LEU A 222 3.81 1.29 19.71
N VAL A 223 3.37 0.86 18.55
CA VAL A 223 3.07 -0.54 18.23
C VAL A 223 4.37 -1.27 17.92
N LYS A 224 4.57 -2.42 18.57
CA LYS A 224 5.66 -3.35 18.27
C LYS A 224 5.26 -4.26 17.11
N GLY A 225 6.25 -4.70 16.34
CA GLY A 225 6.07 -5.63 15.23
C GLY A 225 6.97 -5.31 14.05
N GLU A 226 6.76 -6.08 12.98
CA GLU A 226 7.55 -5.96 11.76
C GLU A 226 7.17 -4.73 10.91
N THR A 227 8.02 -4.43 9.94
CA THR A 227 7.73 -3.41 8.91
C THR A 227 6.49 -3.80 8.11
N SER A 228 5.74 -2.79 7.64
CA SER A 228 4.44 -3.02 7.01
C SER A 228 4.54 -3.80 5.71
N PHE A 229 5.32 -3.33 4.76
CA PHE A 229 5.30 -3.89 3.41
C PHE A 229 6.49 -4.83 3.12
N ILE A 230 7.63 -4.54 3.72
CA ILE A 230 8.85 -5.32 3.52
C ILE A 230 8.89 -6.41 4.60
N ASP A 231 8.19 -7.49 4.37
CA ASP A 231 8.09 -8.61 5.31
C ASP A 231 9.11 -9.73 5.06
N TRP A 232 9.91 -9.58 4.02
CA TRP A 232 10.98 -10.52 3.71
C TRP A 232 12.19 -10.19 4.56
N ARG A 233 12.45 -11.06 5.52
CA ARG A 233 13.48 -10.90 6.54
C ARG A 233 14.86 -10.57 5.96
N GLU A 234 15.23 -11.21 4.86
CA GLU A 234 16.48 -11.01 4.16
C GLU A 234 16.60 -9.59 3.58
N GLN A 235 15.49 -8.91 3.37
CA GLN A 235 15.45 -7.56 2.80
C GLN A 235 15.38 -6.48 3.86
N SER A 236 14.64 -6.72 4.97
CA SER A 236 14.27 -5.68 5.93
C SER A 236 15.13 -5.69 7.18
N TYR A 237 15.59 -6.86 7.60
CA TYR A 237 16.25 -7.06 8.88
C TYR A 237 17.64 -7.69 8.73
N PRO A 238 18.62 -7.27 9.55
CA PRO A 238 19.92 -7.90 9.60
C PRO A 238 19.79 -9.40 9.95
N ARG A 239 20.69 -10.25 9.42
CA ARG A 239 20.65 -11.71 9.61
C ARG A 239 20.70 -12.16 11.08
N TRP A 240 21.28 -11.35 11.96
CA TRP A 240 21.34 -11.66 13.39
C TRP A 240 20.02 -11.49 14.13
N MET A 241 19.08 -10.67 13.60
CA MET A 241 17.77 -10.47 14.22
C MET A 241 16.93 -11.74 14.07
N GLN A 242 16.49 -12.28 15.19
CA GLN A 242 15.58 -13.40 15.24
C GLN A 242 14.12 -12.91 15.34
N THR A 243 13.16 -13.80 15.20
CA THR A 243 11.72 -13.52 15.33
C THR A 243 11.39 -12.74 16.61
N ALA A 244 12.06 -13.07 17.73
CA ALA A 244 11.90 -12.37 19.01
C ALA A 244 12.40 -10.92 18.95
N ASP A 245 13.45 -10.63 18.19
CA ASP A 245 13.99 -9.28 18.02
C ASP A 245 13.06 -8.45 17.13
N ILE A 246 12.56 -9.04 16.05
CA ILE A 246 11.59 -8.41 15.13
C ILE A 246 10.29 -8.09 15.88
N SER A 247 9.78 -9.02 16.70
CA SER A 247 8.56 -8.79 17.51
C SER A 247 8.68 -7.65 18.52
N GLN A 248 9.89 -7.28 18.90
CA GLN A 248 10.16 -6.16 19.80
C GLN A 248 10.57 -4.89 19.06
N SER A 249 10.77 -4.94 17.74
CA SER A 249 10.99 -3.74 16.93
C SER A 249 9.72 -2.88 16.89
N GLU A 250 9.88 -1.61 16.62
CA GLU A 250 8.78 -0.67 16.39
C GLU A 250 9.00 -0.07 15.02
N ALA A 251 8.24 -0.55 14.03
CA ALA A 251 8.37 -0.11 12.65
C ALA A 251 7.55 1.15 12.38
N MET A 252 8.15 2.14 11.74
CA MET A 252 7.52 3.43 11.45
C MET A 252 6.28 3.24 10.56
N GLY A 253 6.40 2.57 9.42
CA GLY A 253 5.29 2.35 8.50
C GLY A 253 4.13 1.58 9.12
N THR A 254 4.41 0.56 9.96
CA THR A 254 3.37 -0.18 10.70
C THR A 254 2.66 0.72 11.71
N ASN A 255 3.38 1.60 12.40
CA ASN A 255 2.79 2.57 13.32
C ASN A 255 1.92 3.60 12.59
N VAL A 256 2.34 4.05 11.42
CA VAL A 256 1.54 4.94 10.56
C VAL A 256 0.24 4.25 10.14
N LEU A 257 0.30 3.00 9.68
CA LEU A 257 -0.91 2.23 9.36
C LEU A 257 -1.83 2.08 10.57
N TYR A 258 -1.27 1.84 11.75
CA TYR A 258 -2.05 1.69 12.96
C TYR A 258 -2.73 3.01 13.38
N ALA A 259 -2.06 4.15 13.26
CA ALA A 259 -2.65 5.46 13.47
C ALA A 259 -3.79 5.73 12.47
N ALA A 260 -3.58 5.42 11.19
CA ALA A 260 -4.61 5.53 10.16
C ALA A 260 -5.80 4.59 10.43
N ALA A 261 -5.55 3.36 10.90
CA ALA A 261 -6.61 2.41 11.30
C ALA A 261 -7.43 2.92 12.48
N LEU A 262 -6.80 3.59 13.45
CA LEU A 262 -7.51 4.24 14.55
C LEU A 262 -8.42 5.38 14.06
N ARG A 263 -7.96 6.23 13.14
CA ARG A 263 -8.79 7.28 12.51
C ARG A 263 -9.93 6.69 11.68
N ALA A 264 -9.68 5.63 10.92
CA ALA A 264 -10.73 4.92 10.19
C ALA A 264 -11.78 4.32 11.15
N ALA A 265 -11.35 3.71 12.27
CA ALA A 265 -12.24 3.21 13.30
C ALA A 265 -13.04 4.33 13.97
N ALA A 266 -12.45 5.50 14.18
CA ALA A 266 -13.14 6.69 14.69
C ALA A 266 -14.23 7.15 13.72
N SER A 267 -13.92 7.20 12.43
CA SER A 267 -14.90 7.53 11.38
C SER A 267 -16.04 6.51 11.34
N MET A 268 -15.73 5.20 11.39
CA MET A 268 -16.74 4.14 11.49
C MET A 268 -17.65 4.32 12.73
N ALA A 269 -17.06 4.66 13.88
CA ALA A 269 -17.81 4.93 15.11
C ALA A 269 -18.74 6.13 14.96
N ALA A 270 -18.26 7.21 14.36
CA ALA A 270 -19.04 8.41 14.09
C ALA A 270 -20.23 8.11 13.16
N ASP A 271 -20.02 7.38 12.08
CA ASP A 271 -21.06 6.96 11.13
C ASP A 271 -22.10 6.02 11.76
N LEU A 272 -21.70 5.26 12.79
CA LEU A 272 -22.58 4.44 13.62
C LEU A 272 -23.25 5.25 14.74
N GLY A 273 -23.00 6.55 14.88
CA GLY A 273 -23.54 7.41 15.93
C GLY A 273 -22.86 7.28 17.29
N ARG A 274 -21.71 6.60 17.38
CA ARG A 274 -20.96 6.31 18.62
C ARG A 274 -19.95 7.42 18.94
N LYS A 275 -20.42 8.64 19.14
CA LYS A 275 -19.59 9.86 19.24
C LYS A 275 -18.48 9.79 20.30
N LYS A 276 -18.73 9.17 21.45
CA LYS A 276 -17.71 9.04 22.50
C LYS A 276 -16.59 8.10 22.07
N GLU A 277 -16.92 6.95 21.48
CA GLU A 277 -15.94 6.00 20.98
C GLU A 277 -15.11 6.63 19.85
N ALA A 278 -15.73 7.41 18.96
CA ALA A 278 -15.04 8.15 17.91
C ALA A 278 -13.99 9.11 18.49
N ALA A 279 -14.37 9.95 19.45
CA ALA A 279 -13.45 10.89 20.10
C ALA A 279 -12.29 10.18 20.83
N ASP A 280 -12.55 9.07 21.52
CA ASP A 280 -11.52 8.28 22.20
C ASP A 280 -10.53 7.65 21.21
N LEU A 281 -11.01 7.20 20.03
CA LEU A 281 -10.18 6.63 18.96
C LEU A 281 -9.33 7.70 18.27
N ASP A 282 -9.89 8.88 17.99
CA ASP A 282 -9.14 10.01 17.43
C ASP A 282 -8.03 10.48 18.38
N ALA A 283 -8.32 10.62 19.68
CA ALA A 283 -7.31 10.98 20.67
C ALA A 283 -6.16 9.94 20.73
N ARG A 284 -6.46 8.66 20.58
CA ARG A 284 -5.43 7.60 20.50
C ARG A 284 -4.62 7.70 19.21
N ALA A 285 -5.26 8.01 18.07
CA ALA A 285 -4.57 8.22 16.81
C ALA A 285 -3.60 9.40 16.89
N ASP A 286 -4.04 10.53 17.48
CA ASP A 286 -3.21 11.72 17.66
C ASP A 286 -2.01 11.45 18.58
N ALA A 287 -2.22 10.73 19.67
CA ALA A 287 -1.14 10.33 20.59
C ALA A 287 -0.10 9.44 19.88
N LEU A 288 -0.57 8.50 19.05
CA LEU A 288 0.32 7.64 18.27
C LEU A 288 1.05 8.42 17.18
N ALA A 289 0.37 9.31 16.45
CA ALA A 289 1.00 10.18 15.46
C ALA A 289 2.11 11.03 16.08
N LYS A 290 1.88 11.60 17.27
CA LYS A 290 2.91 12.30 18.00
C LYS A 290 4.08 11.39 18.41
N ALA A 291 3.82 10.18 18.87
CA ALA A 291 4.87 9.23 19.24
C ALA A 291 5.72 8.80 18.03
N ILE A 292 5.11 8.66 16.86
CA ILE A 292 5.80 8.42 15.58
C ILE A 292 6.74 9.58 15.28
N ASP A 293 6.24 10.80 15.33
CA ASP A 293 6.98 12.00 15.02
C ASP A 293 8.17 12.21 15.97
N ASP A 294 7.94 12.10 17.27
CA ASP A 294 8.97 12.24 18.30
C ASP A 294 10.06 11.15 18.23
N THR A 295 9.73 9.97 17.68
CA THR A 295 10.64 8.83 17.68
C THR A 295 11.45 8.68 16.41
N PHE A 296 10.82 8.89 15.25
CA PHE A 296 11.40 8.47 13.98
C PHE A 296 11.91 9.62 13.12
N TRP A 297 11.49 10.86 13.35
CA TRP A 297 11.90 11.97 12.51
C TRP A 297 13.40 12.23 12.57
N LEU A 298 14.03 12.38 11.40
CA LEU A 298 15.44 12.69 11.24
C LEU A 298 15.57 14.09 10.61
N ASP A 299 15.83 15.11 11.43
CA ASP A 299 15.92 16.52 10.99
C ASP A 299 17.00 16.74 9.92
N ASP A 300 18.13 16.02 10.04
CA ASP A 300 19.24 16.11 9.11
C ASP A 300 18.99 15.45 7.76
N LYS A 301 17.95 14.60 7.67
CA LYS A 301 17.61 13.80 6.47
C LYS A 301 16.29 14.22 5.82
N GLY A 302 15.37 14.80 6.58
CA GLY A 302 14.05 15.21 6.10
C GLY A 302 13.10 14.06 5.82
N TYR A 303 13.31 12.92 6.47
CA TYR A 303 12.42 11.76 6.42
C TYR A 303 12.42 11.00 7.75
N TYR A 304 11.54 10.02 7.91
CA TYR A 304 11.45 9.18 9.10
C TYR A 304 12.42 7.99 9.02
N ALA A 305 12.99 7.61 10.16
CA ALA A 305 13.74 6.37 10.31
C ALA A 305 12.83 5.14 10.18
N MET A 306 13.31 4.07 9.59
CA MET A 306 12.53 2.88 9.23
C MET A 306 11.94 2.15 10.45
N TYR A 307 12.73 1.89 11.49
CA TYR A 307 12.28 1.22 12.72
C TYR A 307 13.25 1.43 13.88
N THR A 308 12.78 1.16 15.10
CA THR A 308 13.66 0.97 16.25
C THR A 308 13.82 -0.52 16.56
N TYR A 309 14.98 -0.90 17.06
CA TYR A 309 15.32 -2.27 17.43
C TYR A 309 16.09 -2.36 18.75
N GLY A 310 16.28 -3.58 19.26
CA GLY A 310 16.87 -3.83 20.56
C GLY A 310 15.84 -4.20 21.62
N ARG A 311 16.21 -5.05 22.55
CA ARG A 311 15.29 -5.58 23.58
C ARG A 311 15.21 -4.64 24.79
N ASP A 312 16.34 -4.30 25.35
CA ASP A 312 16.44 -3.46 26.56
C ASP A 312 16.63 -1.98 26.22
N ALA A 313 17.60 -1.69 25.38
CA ALA A 313 17.83 -0.36 24.84
C ALA A 313 17.40 -0.31 23.38
N LYS A 314 16.64 0.71 23.01
CA LYS A 314 16.19 0.94 21.63
C LYS A 314 17.22 1.76 20.86
N MET A 315 17.63 1.22 19.72
CA MET A 315 18.44 1.89 18.71
C MET A 315 17.57 2.18 17.48
N LEU A 316 17.89 3.24 16.77
CA LEU A 316 17.17 3.67 15.58
C LEU A 316 17.89 3.16 14.33
N ASN A 317 17.14 2.57 13.40
CA ASN A 317 17.61 2.28 12.06
C ASN A 317 17.34 3.49 11.16
N PRO A 318 18.35 4.28 10.78
CA PRO A 318 18.17 5.57 10.12
C PRO A 318 17.92 5.47 8.60
N ARG A 319 17.49 4.33 8.10
CA ARG A 319 17.06 4.17 6.70
C ARG A 319 15.69 4.77 6.48
N ALA A 320 15.46 5.31 5.28
CA ALA A 320 14.12 5.63 4.83
C ALA A 320 13.40 4.34 4.38
N GLU A 321 12.10 4.26 4.60
CA GLU A 321 11.20 3.25 4.03
C GLU A 321 10.08 3.95 3.30
N THR A 322 10.09 3.86 1.96
CA THR A 322 9.21 4.68 1.11
C THR A 322 7.72 4.45 1.34
N LEU A 323 7.29 3.22 1.63
CA LEU A 323 5.86 2.98 1.87
C LEU A 323 5.39 3.70 3.14
N GLY A 324 6.13 3.59 4.23
CA GLY A 324 5.81 4.28 5.49
C GLY A 324 5.78 5.80 5.30
N GLU A 325 6.76 6.35 4.58
CA GLU A 325 6.79 7.78 4.23
C GLU A 325 5.54 8.19 3.42
N ALA A 326 5.22 7.44 2.36
CA ALA A 326 4.07 7.73 1.52
C ALA A 326 2.74 7.65 2.31
N LEU A 327 2.59 6.64 3.16
CA LEU A 327 1.40 6.48 3.99
C LEU A 327 1.26 7.58 5.05
N SER A 328 2.38 8.06 5.61
CA SER A 328 2.38 9.16 6.57
C SER A 328 1.84 10.46 5.99
N VAL A 329 2.11 10.68 4.70
CA VAL A 329 1.57 11.80 3.93
C VAL A 329 0.12 11.53 3.50
N PHE A 330 -0.14 10.35 2.93
CA PHE A 330 -1.45 10.00 2.37
C PHE A 330 -2.59 10.00 3.41
N TYR A 331 -2.29 9.60 4.65
CA TYR A 331 -3.25 9.55 5.75
C TYR A 331 -3.14 10.72 6.73
N ASP A 332 -2.41 11.79 6.38
CA ASP A 332 -2.23 12.97 7.25
C ASP A 332 -1.72 12.62 8.67
N ILE A 333 -0.82 11.65 8.77
CA ILE A 333 -0.20 11.26 10.05
C ILE A 333 1.00 12.16 10.37
N ALA A 334 1.83 12.46 9.37
CA ALA A 334 2.92 13.40 9.51
C ALA A 334 2.41 14.85 9.59
N PRO A 335 3.02 15.75 10.40
CA PRO A 335 2.73 17.18 10.36
C PRO A 335 2.91 17.78 8.96
N ALA A 336 2.09 18.78 8.61
CA ALA A 336 2.03 19.34 7.25
C ALA A 336 3.39 19.84 6.72
N GLU A 337 4.22 20.46 7.57
CA GLU A 337 5.56 20.89 7.21
C GLU A 337 6.49 19.72 6.87
N ARG A 338 6.33 18.58 7.54
CA ARG A 338 7.10 17.35 7.28
C ARG A 338 6.62 16.62 6.04
N GLN A 339 5.31 16.60 5.76
CA GLN A 339 4.77 16.04 4.52
C GLN A 339 5.43 16.67 3.29
N LYS A 340 5.58 17.99 3.29
CA LYS A 340 6.29 18.72 2.23
C LYS A 340 7.76 18.31 2.14
N THR A 341 8.43 18.19 3.28
CA THR A 341 9.85 17.81 3.33
C THR A 341 10.04 16.38 2.82
N ILE A 342 9.22 15.42 3.27
CA ILE A 342 9.24 14.02 2.84
C ILE A 342 9.15 13.93 1.32
N SER A 343 8.20 14.64 0.71
CA SER A 343 8.01 14.62 -0.75
C SER A 343 9.21 15.09 -1.55
N GLN A 344 10.12 15.86 -0.93
CA GLN A 344 11.33 16.40 -1.54
C GLN A 344 12.59 15.59 -1.21
N SER A 345 12.62 14.94 -0.05
CA SER A 345 13.81 14.28 0.51
C SER A 345 13.82 12.78 0.38
N ASN A 346 12.67 12.16 0.05
CA ASN A 346 12.60 10.70 -0.06
C ASN A 346 13.52 10.21 -1.19
N PRO A 347 14.41 9.23 -0.94
CA PRO A 347 15.40 8.79 -1.92
C PRO A 347 14.77 8.18 -3.18
N HIS A 348 15.24 8.61 -4.35
CA HIS A 348 14.78 8.16 -5.65
C HIS A 348 15.87 7.46 -6.44
N THR A 349 15.47 6.51 -7.25
CA THR A 349 16.29 5.86 -8.28
C THR A 349 15.77 6.25 -9.67
N PRO A 350 16.48 5.97 -10.76
CA PRO A 350 15.96 6.16 -12.12
C PRO A 350 14.63 5.43 -12.42
N PHE A 351 14.30 4.39 -11.61
CA PHE A 351 13.08 3.59 -11.76
C PHE A 351 11.95 4.03 -10.80
N GLY A 352 12.18 5.03 -9.97
CA GLY A 352 11.23 5.52 -8.97
C GLY A 352 11.80 5.49 -7.55
N PRO A 353 10.97 5.73 -6.51
CA PRO A 353 11.40 5.70 -5.13
C PRO A 353 11.98 4.33 -4.75
N ALA A 354 13.09 4.34 -4.00
CA ALA A 354 13.64 3.09 -3.45
C ALA A 354 12.73 2.55 -2.35
N ILE A 355 12.50 1.25 -2.31
CA ILE A 355 11.69 0.59 -1.27
C ILE A 355 12.23 0.99 0.11
N PHE A 356 13.54 0.92 0.30
CA PHE A 356 14.25 1.50 1.44
C PHE A 356 15.65 1.97 1.02
N TYR A 357 16.21 2.93 1.75
CA TYR A 357 17.50 3.53 1.43
C TYR A 357 18.27 3.99 2.70
N PRO A 358 19.59 3.81 2.75
CA PRO A 358 20.43 3.08 1.80
C PRO A 358 20.16 1.58 1.82
N GLN A 359 20.53 0.89 0.73
CA GLN A 359 20.42 -0.57 0.64
C GLN A 359 21.29 -1.25 1.70
N ILE A 360 20.91 -2.46 2.12
CA ILE A 360 21.69 -3.27 3.06
C ILE A 360 22.81 -3.96 2.26
N ALA A 361 24.05 -3.69 2.62
CA ALA A 361 25.22 -4.14 1.85
C ALA A 361 25.47 -5.66 1.91
N ASP A 362 24.98 -6.34 2.96
CA ASP A 362 25.32 -7.74 3.28
C ASP A 362 24.10 -8.67 3.18
N MET A 363 23.35 -8.55 2.10
CA MET A 363 22.21 -9.44 1.82
C MET A 363 22.58 -10.61 0.93
#